data_55d17b91bd91d9e79643d08c61e1330e
#
_entry.id   55d17b91bd91d9e79643d08c61e1330e
#
_cell.length_a   1.000
_cell.length_b   1.000
_cell.length_c   1.000
_cell.angle_alpha   90.00
_cell.angle_beta   90.00
_cell.angle_gamma   90.00
#
_symmetry.space_group_name_H-M   'P 1'
#
loop_
_entity.id
_entity.type
_entity.pdbx_description
1 polymer ?
#
loop_
_entity_poly.entity_id
_entity_poly.type
_entity_poly.pdbx_seq_one_letter_code
_entity_poly.pdbx_strand_id
1 'polypeptide(L)'
;HAEMLVLQEAAKTYGGTRLVDCDLYVTLEPCAMCAAAISMARIRRLYFGASDPKSGGVESGPRFFSQPTCHHRPDVYGGIDELRSRTMLQEFFEVRR
;
A
#
# COMPACT_ATOMS: atom_id res chain seq x y z
N HIS A 1 7.92 7.19 2.03
CA HIS A 1 7.05 6.03 1.86
C HIS A 1 6.81 5.34 3.21
N ALA A 2 5.69 5.68 3.84
CA ALA A 2 5.31 5.13 5.15
C ALA A 2 5.19 3.61 5.12
N GLU A 3 4.74 3.04 4.01
CA GLU A 3 4.61 1.59 3.85
C GLU A 3 5.93 0.87 4.06
N MET A 4 7.02 1.41 3.54
CA MET A 4 8.34 0.81 3.69
C MET A 4 8.78 0.77 5.16
N LEU A 5 8.54 1.86 5.88
CA LEU A 5 8.88 1.94 7.31
C LEU A 5 8.04 0.97 8.13
N VAL A 6 6.76 0.89 7.85
CA VAL A 6 5.84 -0.02 8.56
C VAL A 6 6.22 -1.47 8.32
N LEU A 7 6.54 -1.84 7.09
CA LEU A 7 6.95 -3.21 6.77
C LEU A 7 8.24 -3.59 7.49
N GLN A 8 9.20 -2.67 7.57
CA GLN A 8 10.45 -2.91 8.30
C GLN A 8 10.21 -3.10 9.80
N GLU A 9 9.38 -2.25 10.41
CA GLU A 9 9.05 -2.37 11.83
C GLU A 9 8.27 -3.66 12.11
N ALA A 10 7.32 -4.00 11.27
CA ALA A 10 6.54 -5.23 11.42
C ALA A 10 7.43 -6.47 11.32
N ALA A 11 8.41 -6.47 10.42
CA ALA A 11 9.34 -7.58 10.28
C ALA A 11 10.15 -7.81 11.55
N LYS A 12 10.58 -6.74 12.23
CA LYS A 12 11.29 -6.84 13.50
C LYS A 12 10.40 -7.46 14.58
N THR A 13 9.16 -6.99 14.68
CA THR A 13 8.22 -7.44 15.71
C THR A 13 7.76 -8.88 15.47
N TYR A 14 7.49 -9.23 14.21
CA TYR A 14 7.02 -10.57 13.83
C TYR A 14 8.14 -11.61 13.88
N GLY A 15 9.37 -11.17 13.81
CA GLY A 15 10.53 -12.08 13.85
C GLY A 15 10.92 -12.66 12.50
N GLY A 16 10.53 -12.00 11.40
CA GLY A 16 10.87 -12.45 10.05
C GLY A 16 10.35 -11.50 9.00
N THR A 17 10.81 -11.69 7.76
CA THR A 17 10.47 -10.81 6.63
C THR A 17 9.18 -11.21 5.92
N ARG A 18 8.64 -12.40 6.21
CA ARG A 18 7.36 -12.85 5.63
C ARG A 18 6.23 -12.62 6.62
N LEU A 19 5.36 -11.68 6.28
CA LEU A 19 4.28 -11.22 7.15
C LEU A 19 2.95 -11.84 6.72
N VAL A 20 2.93 -13.17 6.63
CA VAL A 20 1.85 -13.95 6.00
C VAL A 20 0.48 -13.80 6.65
N ASP A 21 0.44 -13.46 7.94
CA ASP A 21 -0.82 -13.28 8.67
C ASP A 21 -1.16 -11.81 8.91
N CYS A 22 -0.42 -10.89 8.30
CA CYS A 22 -0.56 -9.46 8.56
C CYS A 22 -1.38 -8.77 7.47
N ASP A 23 -2.19 -7.80 7.87
CA ASP A 23 -2.93 -6.91 6.99
C ASP A 23 -2.29 -5.53 7.05
N LEU A 24 -2.29 -4.81 5.93
CA LEU A 24 -1.73 -3.47 5.84
C LEU A 24 -2.83 -2.47 5.48
N TYR A 25 -2.89 -1.37 6.24
CA TYR A 25 -3.83 -0.28 6.02
C TYR A 25 -3.07 0.99 5.70
N VAL A 26 -3.36 1.61 4.57
CA VAL A 26 -2.73 2.86 4.14
C VAL A 26 -3.78 3.85 3.64
N THR A 27 -3.50 5.14 3.74
CA THR A 27 -4.46 6.18 3.32
C THR A 27 -4.44 6.41 1.82
N LEU A 28 -3.30 6.26 1.18
CA LEU A 28 -3.13 6.47 -0.26
C LEU A 28 -2.67 5.19 -0.93
N GLU A 29 -3.18 4.93 -2.12
CA GLU A 29 -2.78 3.79 -2.94
C GLU A 29 -1.25 3.69 -3.02
N PRO A 30 -0.65 2.51 -2.68
CA PRO A 30 0.80 2.34 -2.78
C PRO A 30 1.32 2.51 -4.21
N CYS A 31 2.51 3.10 -4.34
CA CYS A 31 3.23 3.16 -5.61
C CYS A 31 3.78 1.78 -6.00
N ALA A 32 4.37 1.68 -7.19
CA ALA A 32 4.91 0.40 -7.67
C ALA A 32 5.98 -0.18 -6.75
N MET A 33 6.87 0.66 -6.21
CA MET A 33 7.91 0.22 -5.30
C MET A 33 7.32 -0.37 -4.02
N CYS A 34 6.36 0.32 -3.41
CA CYS A 34 5.71 -0.15 -2.19
C CYS A 34 4.86 -1.39 -2.45
N ALA A 35 4.18 -1.46 -3.60
CA ALA A 35 3.43 -2.65 -4.01
C ALA A 35 4.35 -3.87 -4.12
N ALA A 36 5.54 -3.70 -4.72
CA ALA A 36 6.53 -4.78 -4.82
C ALA A 36 6.98 -5.24 -3.43
N ALA A 37 7.24 -4.29 -2.52
CA ALA A 37 7.63 -4.60 -1.14
C ALA A 37 6.54 -5.36 -0.39
N ILE A 38 5.28 -4.96 -0.58
CA ILE A 38 4.10 -5.62 0.01
C ILE A 38 4.01 -7.07 -0.48
N SER A 39 4.21 -7.29 -1.77
CA SER A 39 4.23 -8.64 -2.35
C SER A 39 5.36 -9.48 -1.75
N MET A 40 6.57 -8.94 -1.70
CA MET A 40 7.73 -9.63 -1.16
C MET A 40 7.57 -9.96 0.34
N ALA A 41 6.92 -9.09 1.08
CA ALA A 41 6.62 -9.33 2.50
C ALA A 41 5.48 -10.34 2.70
N ARG A 42 4.79 -10.76 1.66
CA ARG A 42 3.70 -11.74 1.70
C ARG A 42 2.52 -11.26 2.54
N ILE A 43 2.21 -9.96 2.48
CA ILE A 43 1.06 -9.37 3.18
C ILE A 43 -0.23 -10.08 2.74
N ARG A 44 -1.08 -10.43 3.70
CA ARG A 44 -2.33 -11.13 3.45
C ARG A 44 -3.37 -10.24 2.77
N ARG A 45 -3.63 -9.07 3.34
CA ARG A 45 -4.64 -8.14 2.83
C ARG A 45 -4.10 -6.72 2.83
N LEU A 46 -4.40 -5.99 1.76
CA LEU A 46 -4.07 -4.57 1.63
C LEU A 46 -5.34 -3.76 1.55
N TYR A 47 -5.48 -2.79 2.45
CA TYR A 47 -6.58 -1.83 2.46
C TYR A 47 -6.02 -0.44 2.19
N PHE A 48 -6.57 0.27 1.21
CA PHE A 48 -6.17 1.66 1.02
C PHE A 48 -7.39 2.56 0.83
N GLY A 49 -7.23 3.85 1.16
CA GLY A 49 -8.30 4.83 1.06
C GLY A 49 -8.40 5.40 -0.34
N ALA A 50 -7.62 6.43 -0.63
CA ALA A 50 -7.69 7.14 -1.90
C ALA A 50 -6.86 6.49 -2.99
N SER A 51 -7.39 6.42 -4.20
CA SER A 51 -6.63 6.03 -5.40
C SER A 51 -5.64 7.12 -5.77
N ASP A 52 -4.53 6.74 -6.37
CA ASP A 52 -3.51 7.65 -6.89
C ASP A 52 -3.29 7.38 -8.38
N PRO A 53 -4.07 8.02 -9.26
CA PRO A 53 -3.95 7.79 -10.70
C PRO A 53 -2.59 8.20 -11.27
N LYS A 54 -1.90 9.11 -10.58
CA LYS A 54 -0.63 9.66 -11.05
C LYS A 54 0.58 8.78 -10.71
N SER A 55 0.61 8.25 -9.49
CA SER A 55 1.77 7.51 -8.99
C SER A 55 1.44 6.16 -8.37
N GLY A 56 0.19 5.78 -8.34
CA GLY A 56 -0.23 4.49 -7.79
C GLY A 56 0.25 3.31 -8.61
N GLY A 57 0.38 2.17 -7.97
CA GLY A 57 0.87 0.95 -8.60
C GLY A 57 0.02 -0.28 -8.33
N VAL A 58 -1.15 -0.14 -7.71
CA VAL A 58 -2.04 -1.25 -7.36
C VAL A 58 -3.20 -1.36 -8.34
N GLU A 59 -4.10 -0.37 -8.33
CA GLU A 59 -5.22 -0.29 -9.27
C GLU A 59 -4.92 0.66 -10.42
N SER A 60 -3.90 1.50 -10.27
CA SER A 60 -3.45 2.48 -11.25
C SER A 60 -2.07 2.09 -11.78
N GLY A 61 -1.62 2.79 -12.83
CA GLY A 61 -0.27 2.62 -13.37
C GLY A 61 0.03 1.19 -13.77
N PRO A 62 1.16 0.63 -13.29
CA PRO A 62 1.59 -0.71 -13.69
C PRO A 62 0.74 -1.86 -13.13
N ARG A 63 -0.14 -1.60 -12.18
CA ARG A 63 -0.97 -2.65 -11.55
C ARG A 63 -0.09 -3.84 -11.16
N PHE A 64 0.83 -3.60 -10.27
CA PHE A 64 1.89 -4.56 -9.93
C PHE A 64 1.36 -5.96 -9.62
N PHE A 65 0.28 -6.07 -8.86
CA PHE A 65 -0.23 -7.38 -8.45
C PHE A 65 -0.89 -8.17 -9.60
N SER A 66 -1.13 -7.52 -10.73
CA SER A 66 -1.68 -8.16 -11.93
C SER A 66 -0.60 -8.61 -12.92
N GLN A 67 0.67 -8.33 -12.64
CA GLN A 67 1.76 -8.67 -13.54
C GLN A 67 2.10 -10.16 -13.45
N PRO A 68 2.51 -10.80 -14.57
CA PRO A 68 2.83 -12.23 -14.59
C PRO A 68 3.95 -12.62 -13.63
N THR A 69 4.88 -11.71 -13.37
CA THR A 69 6.01 -11.98 -12.50
C THR A 69 5.77 -11.65 -11.03
N CYS A 70 4.57 -11.24 -10.68
CA CYS A 70 4.20 -11.03 -9.29
C CYS A 70 3.88 -12.38 -8.64
N HIS A 71 4.73 -12.82 -7.71
CA HIS A 71 4.65 -14.16 -7.12
C HIS A 71 3.66 -14.24 -5.95
N HIS A 72 3.34 -13.12 -5.31
CA HIS A 72 2.34 -13.08 -4.24
C HIS A 72 1.43 -11.87 -4.44
N ARG A 73 0.13 -12.13 -4.40
CA ARG A 73 -0.89 -11.08 -4.51
C ARG A 73 -1.70 -11.05 -3.23
N PRO A 74 -1.67 -9.94 -2.48
CA PRO A 74 -2.59 -9.78 -1.36
C PRO A 74 -4.02 -9.64 -1.87
N ASP A 75 -4.99 -9.90 -1.01
CA ASP A 75 -6.36 -9.47 -1.28
C ASP A 75 -6.39 -7.95 -1.14
N VAL A 76 -6.94 -7.25 -2.12
CA VAL A 76 -6.90 -5.79 -2.18
C VAL A 76 -8.29 -5.20 -2.00
N TYR A 77 -8.40 -4.23 -1.11
CA TYR A 77 -9.63 -3.49 -0.84
C TYR A 77 -9.35 -2.00 -0.92
N GLY A 78 -9.62 -1.40 -2.07
CA GLY A 78 -9.44 0.03 -2.29
C GLY A 78 -10.70 0.81 -1.97
N GLY A 79 -10.56 2.14 -1.90
CA GLY A 79 -11.68 3.04 -1.66
C GLY A 79 -12.19 3.06 -0.24
N ILE A 80 -11.44 2.52 0.70
CA ILE A 80 -11.83 2.49 2.13
C ILE A 80 -11.81 3.93 2.65
N ASP A 81 -13.00 4.48 2.91
CA ASP A 81 -13.16 5.86 3.39
C ASP A 81 -12.43 6.85 2.45
N GLU A 82 -12.59 6.65 1.14
CA GLU A 82 -11.78 7.33 0.11
C GLU A 82 -11.91 8.85 0.16
N LEU A 83 -13.12 9.36 0.30
CA LEU A 83 -13.35 10.81 0.32
C LEU A 83 -12.61 11.46 1.50
N ARG A 84 -12.69 10.87 2.67
CA ARG A 84 -12.04 11.37 3.87
C ARG A 84 -10.51 11.32 3.74
N SER A 85 -9.98 10.21 3.24
CA SER A 85 -8.55 10.05 3.00
C SER A 85 -8.03 11.08 2.01
N ARG A 86 -8.76 11.29 0.92
CA ARG A 86 -8.43 12.29 -0.11
C ARG A 86 -8.45 13.71 0.47
N THR A 87 -9.46 14.04 1.23
CA THR A 87 -9.60 15.36 1.86
C THR A 87 -8.44 15.62 2.82
N MET A 88 -8.09 14.67 3.66
CA MET A 88 -6.96 14.78 4.57
C MET A 88 -5.65 15.05 3.84
N LEU A 89 -5.41 14.32 2.76
CA LEU A 89 -4.19 14.49 1.96
C LEU A 89 -4.16 15.85 1.27
N GLN A 90 -5.27 16.31 0.73
CA GLN A 90 -5.37 17.63 0.12
C GLN A 90 -5.09 18.74 1.14
N GLU A 91 -5.68 18.68 2.30
CA GLU A 91 -5.46 19.66 3.36
C GLU A 91 -3.99 19.65 3.82
N PHE A 92 -3.41 18.50 3.97
CA PHE A 92 -2.00 18.36 4.33
C PHE A 92 -1.09 19.05 3.32
N PHE A 93 -1.32 18.83 2.04
CA PHE A 93 -0.48 19.43 0.98
C PHE A 93 -0.72 20.95 0.87
N GLU A 94 -1.92 21.42 1.07
CA GLU A 94 -2.21 22.87 1.08
C GLU A 94 -1.47 23.60 2.19
N VAL A 95 -1.45 23.04 3.38
CA VAL A 95 -0.74 23.63 4.52
C VAL A 95 0.76 23.71 4.28
N ARG A 96 1.32 22.76 3.52
CA ARG A 96 2.76 22.71 3.28
C ARG A 96 3.24 23.49 2.06
N ARG A 97 2.33 24.04 1.31
CA ARG A 97 2.65 24.95 0.22
C ARG A 97 2.87 26.37 0.76
#